data_ca3c457da5ef2db8dfc7dc3e310289d6
#
_entry.id   ca3c457da5ef2db8dfc7dc3e310289d6
#
_cell.length_a   1.000
_cell.length_b   1.000
_cell.length_c   1.000
_cell.angle_alpha   90.00
_cell.angle_beta   90.00
_cell.angle_gamma   90.00
#
_symmetry.space_group_name_H-M   'P 1'
#
loop_
_entity.id
_entity.type
_entity.pdbx_description
1 polymer ?
#
loop_
_entity_poly.entity_id
_entity_poly.type
_entity_poly.pdbx_seq_one_letter_code
_entity_poly.pdbx_strand_id
1 'polypeptide(L)'
;MGRPWTSILTLGTVNLWMHSLFSDISVSLNEKLVSPPTSMYPYRAYLETLPRYGPATKDSQLTGVVWYRHTRIHGQQGKKENKGFGERLALIAESKLVQMMRKLHLDLFCQEKYLLNQVEMKIKLRRSRDVFALMGVTDKIKDISLFVRKVQLSPNIRMGHVKALEKISSKFPIRKVEVKVDTVPQGNTNYDW
;
A
#
# COMPACT_ATOMS: atom_id res chain seq x y z
N MET A 1 13.31 43.16 19.86
CA MET A 1 14.18 41.98 19.63
C MET A 1 13.31 40.80 19.36
N GLY A 2 13.04 40.49 18.07
CA GLY A 2 12.23 39.36 17.63
C GLY A 2 13.00 38.06 17.77
N ARG A 3 12.46 37.08 18.47
CA ARG A 3 13.02 35.72 18.51
C ARG A 3 12.91 35.12 17.11
N PRO A 4 14.00 34.57 16.55
CA PRO A 4 13.90 33.87 15.29
C PRO A 4 13.06 32.58 15.52
N TRP A 5 11.96 32.46 14.80
CA TRP A 5 11.18 31.22 14.68
C TRP A 5 12.01 30.20 13.87
N THR A 6 13.01 29.60 14.49
CA THR A 6 13.55 28.36 14.00
C THR A 6 12.56 27.24 14.37
N SER A 7 11.44 27.21 13.66
CA SER A 7 10.64 26.01 13.58
C SER A 7 11.50 24.99 12.84
N ILE A 8 12.15 24.12 13.57
CA ILE A 8 12.63 22.84 13.05
C ILE A 8 11.35 22.14 12.58
N LEU A 9 11.06 22.28 11.30
CA LEU A 9 10.02 21.51 10.63
C LEU A 9 10.41 20.04 10.81
N THR A 10 9.78 19.41 11.78
CA THR A 10 9.96 17.97 12.04
C THR A 10 9.30 17.24 10.89
N LEU A 11 10.10 16.97 9.88
CA LEU A 11 9.74 16.19 8.70
C LEU A 11 9.53 14.74 9.12
N GLY A 12 8.32 14.24 8.94
CA GLY A 12 8.01 12.85 9.24
C GLY A 12 7.23 12.20 8.12
N THR A 13 7.33 10.89 8.02
CA THR A 13 6.46 10.11 7.16
C THR A 13 5.26 9.59 7.93
N VAL A 14 4.15 9.37 7.23
CA VAL A 14 3.02 8.63 7.78
C VAL A 14 3.40 7.15 7.98
N ASN A 15 2.63 6.44 8.77
CA ASN A 15 2.81 4.99 8.94
C ASN A 15 2.40 4.24 7.66
N LEU A 16 3.05 3.11 7.34
CA LEU A 16 2.90 2.42 6.05
C LEU A 16 3.24 3.32 4.84
N TRP A 17 4.33 4.03 4.94
CA TRP A 17 4.70 5.05 3.97
C TRP A 17 4.69 4.56 2.52
N MET A 18 5.23 3.36 2.24
CA MET A 18 5.23 2.78 0.89
C MET A 18 3.82 2.77 0.25
N HIS A 19 2.81 2.35 1.01
CA HIS A 19 1.45 2.29 0.50
C HIS A 19 0.79 3.66 0.41
N SER A 20 1.19 4.59 1.26
CA SER A 20 0.69 5.97 1.25
C SER A 20 1.23 6.81 0.10
N LEU A 21 2.34 6.41 -0.53
CA LEU A 21 2.86 7.05 -1.73
C LEU A 21 1.93 6.97 -2.94
N PHE A 22 1.01 6.00 -2.96
CA PHE A 22 0.09 5.80 -4.07
C PHE A 22 -1.35 6.00 -3.62
N SER A 23 -2.03 6.96 -4.22
CA SER A 23 -3.47 7.21 -3.98
C SER A 23 -4.33 6.09 -4.54
N ASP A 24 -3.82 5.45 -5.60
CA ASP A 24 -4.56 4.45 -6.34
C ASP A 24 -3.65 3.51 -7.12
N ILE A 25 -4.06 2.26 -7.22
CA ILE A 25 -3.41 1.23 -8.04
C ILE A 25 -4.49 0.48 -8.80
N SER A 26 -4.41 0.51 -10.11
CA SER A 26 -5.32 -0.23 -10.98
C SER A 26 -4.60 -1.31 -11.78
N VAL A 27 -5.28 -2.42 -12.01
CA VAL A 27 -4.75 -3.57 -12.76
C VAL A 27 -5.69 -3.96 -13.88
N SER A 28 -5.13 -4.11 -15.07
CA SER A 28 -5.82 -4.64 -16.24
C SER A 28 -5.15 -5.92 -16.70
N LEU A 29 -5.95 -6.88 -17.16
CA LEU A 29 -5.52 -8.11 -17.82
C LEU A 29 -6.06 -8.12 -19.24
N ASN A 30 -5.20 -8.25 -20.24
CA ASN A 30 -5.58 -8.19 -21.66
C ASN A 30 -6.50 -6.99 -21.93
N GLU A 31 -6.07 -5.80 -21.49
CA GLU A 31 -6.78 -4.51 -21.59
C GLU A 31 -8.07 -4.41 -20.76
N LYS A 32 -8.59 -5.53 -20.22
CA LYS A 32 -9.79 -5.53 -19.36
C LYS A 32 -9.42 -5.14 -17.93
N LEU A 33 -10.08 -4.13 -17.40
CA LEU A 33 -9.87 -3.65 -16.04
C LEU A 33 -10.40 -4.66 -15.01
N VAL A 34 -9.50 -5.18 -14.15
CA VAL A 34 -9.82 -6.15 -13.10
C VAL A 34 -9.94 -5.48 -11.73
N SER A 35 -9.01 -4.58 -11.43
CA SER A 35 -9.06 -3.79 -10.20
C SER A 35 -9.24 -2.32 -10.57
N PRO A 36 -10.46 -1.77 -10.40
CA PRO A 36 -10.75 -0.39 -10.74
C PRO A 36 -10.08 0.58 -9.75
N PRO A 37 -9.77 1.80 -10.17
CA PRO A 37 -9.25 2.84 -9.31
C PRO A 37 -10.33 3.27 -8.30
N THR A 38 -10.01 3.25 -7.03
CA THR A 38 -10.92 3.66 -5.95
C THR A 38 -10.47 4.91 -5.22
N SER A 39 -9.24 5.36 -5.47
CA SER A 39 -8.57 6.46 -4.73
C SER A 39 -8.46 6.22 -3.21
N MET A 40 -8.74 5.00 -2.75
CA MET A 40 -8.75 4.59 -1.34
C MET A 40 -7.69 3.55 -1.02
N TYR A 41 -6.73 3.34 -1.92
CA TYR A 41 -5.69 2.32 -1.78
C TYR A 41 -4.90 2.42 -0.45
N PRO A 42 -4.45 3.60 0.01
CA PRO A 42 -3.72 3.71 1.27
C PRO A 42 -4.56 3.28 2.48
N TYR A 43 -5.82 3.67 2.50
CA TYR A 43 -6.76 3.31 3.57
C TYR A 43 -7.02 1.81 3.60
N ARG A 44 -7.24 1.21 2.43
CA ARG A 44 -7.37 -0.24 2.29
C ARG A 44 -6.14 -0.96 2.83
N ALA A 45 -4.95 -0.56 2.39
CA ALA A 45 -3.70 -1.17 2.83
C ALA A 45 -3.52 -1.07 4.35
N TYR A 46 -3.88 0.07 4.94
CA TYR A 46 -3.81 0.28 6.38
C TYR A 46 -4.81 -0.60 7.13
N LEU A 47 -6.08 -0.60 6.73
CA LEU A 47 -7.14 -1.38 7.35
C LEU A 47 -6.88 -2.89 7.26
N GLU A 48 -6.42 -3.39 6.12
CA GLU A 48 -6.05 -4.80 5.97
C GLU A 48 -4.82 -5.18 6.81
N THR A 49 -3.88 -4.25 7.01
CA THR A 49 -2.67 -4.50 7.79
C THR A 49 -2.96 -4.63 9.29
N LEU A 50 -3.93 -3.87 9.81
CA LEU A 50 -4.24 -3.85 11.23
C LEU A 50 -4.62 -5.22 11.82
N PRO A 51 -5.61 -5.95 11.27
CA PRO A 51 -6.01 -7.26 11.79
C PRO A 51 -5.13 -8.41 11.29
N ARG A 52 -4.51 -8.26 10.11
CA ARG A 52 -3.81 -9.37 9.44
C ARG A 52 -2.50 -9.75 10.11
N TYR A 53 -1.81 -8.80 10.73
CA TYR A 53 -0.49 -9.01 11.30
C TYR A 53 -0.49 -8.85 12.81
N GLY A 54 0.06 -9.86 13.51
CA GLY A 54 0.30 -9.79 14.94
C GLY A 54 1.41 -8.81 15.33
N PRO A 55 1.58 -8.52 16.63
CA PRO A 55 2.58 -7.56 17.10
C PRO A 55 4.00 -7.86 16.64
N ALA A 56 4.45 -9.11 16.77
CA ALA A 56 5.80 -9.52 16.38
C ALA A 56 6.10 -9.27 14.89
N THR A 57 5.13 -9.55 14.01
CA THR A 57 5.28 -9.31 12.57
C THR A 57 5.26 -7.82 12.26
N LYS A 58 4.48 -7.02 13.00
CA LYS A 58 4.45 -5.57 12.86
C LYS A 58 5.78 -4.93 13.24
N ASP A 59 6.42 -5.45 14.28
CA ASP A 59 7.69 -4.91 14.79
C ASP A 59 8.92 -5.43 14.01
N SER A 60 8.74 -6.40 13.11
CA SER A 60 9.81 -6.97 12.27
C SER A 60 9.57 -6.74 10.77
N GLN A 61 8.69 -7.52 10.16
CA GLN A 61 8.51 -7.53 8.71
C GLN A 61 7.88 -6.24 8.16
N LEU A 62 7.07 -5.52 8.93
CA LEU A 62 6.43 -4.30 8.48
C LEU A 62 7.35 -3.07 8.55
N THR A 63 8.50 -3.16 9.20
CA THR A 63 9.51 -2.10 9.14
C THR A 63 9.99 -1.84 7.70
N GLY A 64 9.99 -2.87 6.84
CA GLY A 64 10.30 -2.73 5.41
C GLY A 64 9.34 -1.87 4.58
N VAL A 65 8.21 -1.47 5.14
CA VAL A 65 7.27 -0.49 4.56
C VAL A 65 7.09 0.74 5.45
N VAL A 66 8.04 0.91 6.36
CA VAL A 66 8.06 2.03 7.32
C VAL A 66 6.82 2.01 8.23
N TRP A 67 6.53 0.82 8.79
CA TRP A 67 5.57 0.65 9.86
C TRP A 67 6.30 0.67 11.20
N TYR A 68 5.91 1.59 12.09
CA TYR A 68 6.38 1.65 13.46
C TYR A 68 5.23 1.95 14.40
N ARG A 69 5.13 1.17 15.47
CA ARG A 69 4.04 1.31 16.45
C ARG A 69 4.08 2.66 17.12
N HIS A 70 2.96 3.37 17.10
CA HIS A 70 2.78 4.59 17.89
C HIS A 70 2.67 4.23 19.37
N THR A 71 3.47 4.87 20.21
CA THR A 71 3.39 4.72 21.67
C THR A 71 2.40 5.71 22.30
N ARG A 72 1.95 6.71 21.53
CA ARG A 72 1.00 7.75 21.98
C ARG A 72 0.16 8.26 20.83
N ILE A 73 -0.99 8.86 21.19
CA ILE A 73 -1.88 9.53 20.23
C ILE A 73 -1.21 10.82 19.75
N HIS A 74 -1.31 11.12 18.46
CA HIS A 74 -0.88 12.39 17.88
C HIS A 74 -1.54 13.57 18.61
N GLY A 75 -0.76 14.58 18.95
CA GLY A 75 -1.26 15.85 19.51
C GLY A 75 -1.04 16.08 21.00
N GLN A 76 -0.61 15.10 21.77
CA GLN A 76 -0.18 15.36 23.15
C GLN A 76 1.28 15.87 23.14
N GLN A 77 1.45 17.18 23.03
CA GLN A 77 2.69 17.89 23.28
C GLN A 77 3.04 17.78 24.77
N GLY A 78 3.73 16.76 25.15
CA GLY A 78 4.20 16.57 26.51
C GLY A 78 5.26 15.49 26.59
N LYS A 79 6.46 15.88 26.92
CA LYS A 79 7.69 15.22 27.46
C LYS A 79 7.99 13.72 27.20
N LYS A 80 7.19 12.97 26.48
CA LYS A 80 7.57 11.62 26.01
C LYS A 80 7.23 11.50 24.53
N GLU A 81 8.26 11.49 23.72
CA GLU A 81 8.17 11.38 22.27
C GLU A 81 7.44 10.12 21.82
N ASN A 82 6.68 10.23 20.72
CA ASN A 82 6.11 9.07 20.05
C ASN A 82 7.25 8.29 19.39
N LYS A 83 7.65 7.18 20.01
CA LYS A 83 8.78 6.35 19.56
C LYS A 83 8.67 5.98 18.08
N GLY A 84 7.50 5.54 17.64
CA GLY A 84 7.32 5.14 16.23
C GLY A 84 7.46 6.31 15.25
N PHE A 85 7.12 7.52 15.67
CA PHE A 85 7.35 8.71 14.86
C PHE A 85 8.84 9.06 14.80
N GLY A 86 9.55 8.98 15.93
CA GLY A 86 11.00 9.21 15.99
C GLY A 86 11.79 8.23 15.10
N GLU A 87 11.42 6.96 15.10
CA GLU A 87 12.05 5.95 14.23
C GLU A 87 11.86 6.30 12.74
N ARG A 88 10.65 6.72 12.33
CA ARG A 88 10.40 7.15 10.96
C ARG A 88 11.16 8.41 10.58
N LEU A 89 11.29 9.36 11.49
CA LEU A 89 12.13 10.55 11.31
C LEU A 89 13.58 10.19 11.05
N ALA A 90 14.15 9.30 11.84
CA ALA A 90 15.54 8.87 11.71
C ALA A 90 15.84 8.21 10.35
N LEU A 91 14.85 7.53 9.77
CA LEU A 91 15.00 6.90 8.45
C LEU A 91 15.18 7.91 7.32
N ILE A 92 14.51 9.05 7.40
CA ILE A 92 14.50 10.08 6.33
C ILE A 92 15.43 11.25 6.64
N ALA A 93 16.05 11.26 7.82
CA ALA A 93 16.97 12.32 8.23
C ALA A 93 18.06 12.53 7.16
N GLU A 94 18.45 13.79 6.96
CA GLU A 94 19.51 14.15 6.01
C GLU A 94 19.22 13.74 4.54
N SER A 95 17.96 13.65 4.17
CA SER A 95 17.54 13.23 2.81
C SER A 95 18.05 11.85 2.40
N LYS A 96 18.15 10.93 3.34
CA LYS A 96 18.59 9.55 3.08
C LYS A 96 17.66 8.83 2.10
N LEU A 97 18.29 8.00 1.27
CA LEU A 97 17.54 7.10 0.37
C LEU A 97 16.94 5.95 1.18
N VAL A 98 15.63 5.82 1.11
CA VAL A 98 14.89 4.72 1.77
C VAL A 98 14.42 3.73 0.73
N GLN A 99 14.79 2.47 0.90
CA GLN A 99 14.27 1.36 0.10
C GLN A 99 13.11 0.68 0.82
N MET A 100 12.02 0.47 0.11
CA MET A 100 10.83 -0.17 0.65
C MET A 100 10.35 -1.28 -0.29
N MET A 101 9.96 -2.42 0.26
CA MET A 101 9.46 -3.54 -0.54
C MET A 101 8.33 -4.26 0.19
N ARG A 102 7.22 -4.45 -0.47
CA ARG A 102 6.07 -5.22 0.06
C ARG A 102 5.13 -5.67 -1.06
N LYS A 103 4.27 -6.62 -0.70
CA LYS A 103 3.16 -7.06 -1.53
C LYS A 103 2.11 -5.95 -1.63
N LEU A 104 1.58 -5.73 -2.81
CA LEU A 104 0.49 -4.78 -3.03
C LEU A 104 -0.84 -5.33 -2.48
N HIS A 105 -1.64 -4.47 -1.88
CA HIS A 105 -2.96 -4.78 -1.35
C HIS A 105 -4.03 -4.72 -2.44
N LEU A 106 -4.00 -5.70 -3.35
CA LEU A 106 -4.94 -5.83 -4.45
C LEU A 106 -5.51 -7.26 -4.47
N ASP A 107 -6.79 -7.39 -4.81
CA ASP A 107 -7.51 -8.65 -4.78
C ASP A 107 -6.87 -9.70 -5.67
N LEU A 108 -6.47 -9.30 -6.89
CA LEU A 108 -5.81 -10.19 -7.84
C LEU A 108 -4.51 -10.80 -7.28
N PHE A 109 -3.77 -10.06 -6.45
CA PHE A 109 -2.51 -10.53 -5.88
C PHE A 109 -2.69 -11.33 -4.58
N CYS A 110 -3.92 -11.40 -4.07
CA CYS A 110 -4.25 -12.17 -2.87
C CYS A 110 -4.79 -13.58 -3.16
N GLN A 111 -4.97 -13.93 -4.43
CA GLN A 111 -5.38 -15.27 -4.86
C GLN A 111 -4.15 -16.19 -5.01
N GLU A 112 -4.37 -17.52 -4.96
CA GLU A 112 -3.29 -18.51 -4.92
C GLU A 112 -2.85 -19.03 -6.29
N LYS A 113 -3.68 -18.84 -7.33
CA LYS A 113 -3.41 -19.37 -8.68
C LYS A 113 -2.49 -18.43 -9.45
N TYR A 114 -1.55 -19.00 -10.19
CA TYR A 114 -0.75 -18.24 -11.14
C TYR A 114 -1.58 -17.83 -12.35
N LEU A 115 -1.27 -16.65 -12.88
CA LEU A 115 -1.82 -16.24 -14.17
C LEU A 115 -1.27 -17.14 -15.27
N LEU A 116 -2.11 -17.44 -16.26
CA LEU A 116 -1.71 -18.20 -17.43
C LEU A 116 -0.67 -17.46 -18.26
N ASN A 117 0.09 -18.22 -19.05
CA ASN A 117 0.98 -17.65 -20.06
C ASN A 117 0.18 -16.81 -21.07
N GLN A 118 0.83 -15.82 -21.68
CA GLN A 118 0.26 -14.91 -22.68
C GLN A 118 -0.83 -13.97 -22.15
N VAL A 119 -1.04 -13.89 -20.85
CA VAL A 119 -1.88 -12.85 -20.27
C VAL A 119 -1.04 -11.61 -20.04
N GLU A 120 -1.35 -10.53 -20.74
CA GLU A 120 -0.75 -9.23 -20.51
C GLU A 120 -1.29 -8.62 -19.24
N MET A 121 -0.41 -8.26 -18.30
CA MET A 121 -0.79 -7.58 -17.06
C MET A 121 -0.24 -6.16 -17.08
N LYS A 122 -1.13 -5.18 -17.00
CA LYS A 122 -0.79 -3.77 -16.93
C LYS A 122 -1.17 -3.22 -15.56
N ILE A 123 -0.19 -2.66 -14.86
CA ILE A 123 -0.37 -2.03 -13.56
C ILE A 123 -0.16 -0.53 -13.72
N LYS A 124 -1.13 0.27 -13.28
CA LYS A 124 -1.02 1.72 -13.22
C LYS A 124 -0.96 2.16 -11.77
N LEU A 125 0.06 2.91 -11.41
CA LEU A 125 0.28 3.51 -10.11
C LEU A 125 0.00 5.02 -10.22
N ARG A 126 -0.89 5.53 -9.36
CA ARG A 126 -1.14 6.97 -9.24
C ARG A 126 -0.53 7.46 -7.94
N ARG A 127 0.39 8.40 -8.03
CA ARG A 127 1.03 8.98 -6.85
C ARG A 127 0.02 9.77 -6.00
N SER A 128 0.15 9.66 -4.69
CA SER A 128 -0.53 10.51 -3.71
C SER A 128 0.03 11.94 -3.74
N ARG A 129 -0.73 12.88 -3.22
CA ARG A 129 -0.21 14.22 -2.91
C ARG A 129 0.80 14.12 -1.78
N ASP A 130 1.87 14.91 -1.85
CA ASP A 130 2.94 14.88 -0.84
C ASP A 130 2.41 15.11 0.57
N VAL A 131 1.48 16.04 0.74
CA VAL A 131 0.83 16.35 2.04
C VAL A 131 0.13 15.15 2.67
N PHE A 132 -0.28 14.15 1.87
CA PHE A 132 -0.89 12.94 2.39
C PHE A 132 0.14 11.94 2.94
N ALA A 133 1.29 11.82 2.29
CA ALA A 133 2.31 10.84 2.62
C ALA A 133 3.40 11.38 3.56
N LEU A 134 3.57 12.69 3.59
CA LEU A 134 4.60 13.41 4.33
C LEU A 134 4.03 14.51 5.21
N MET A 135 4.63 14.66 6.38
CA MET A 135 4.36 15.79 7.26
C MET A 135 5.45 16.86 7.00
N GLY A 136 5.23 17.72 5.98
CA GLY A 136 5.98 18.97 5.86
C GLY A 136 6.88 19.20 4.66
N VAL A 137 7.27 18.21 3.81
CA VAL A 137 8.11 18.45 2.61
C VAL A 137 7.79 17.49 1.47
N THR A 138 8.25 17.84 0.27
CA THR A 138 8.13 17.01 -0.94
C THR A 138 9.13 15.86 -0.94
N ASP A 139 8.70 14.70 -1.37
CA ASP A 139 9.56 13.56 -1.66
C ASP A 139 9.76 13.36 -3.16
N LYS A 140 10.79 12.58 -3.52
CA LYS A 140 11.00 12.15 -4.90
C LYS A 140 11.16 10.63 -4.93
N ILE A 141 10.30 9.96 -5.66
CA ILE A 141 10.49 8.55 -5.98
C ILE A 141 11.61 8.46 -7.01
N LYS A 142 12.70 7.77 -6.67
CA LYS A 142 13.85 7.60 -7.58
C LYS A 142 13.66 6.43 -8.52
N ASP A 143 13.14 5.32 -8.02
CA ASP A 143 12.92 4.11 -8.80
C ASP A 143 11.73 3.32 -8.26
N ILE A 144 11.05 2.61 -9.15
CA ILE A 144 9.98 1.68 -8.83
C ILE A 144 10.21 0.39 -9.60
N SER A 145 10.43 -0.69 -8.88
CA SER A 145 10.63 -2.02 -9.47
C SER A 145 9.52 -2.96 -9.04
N LEU A 146 8.98 -3.73 -9.98
CA LEU A 146 8.00 -4.76 -9.72
C LEU A 146 8.65 -6.15 -9.76
N PHE A 147 8.60 -6.86 -8.65
CA PHE A 147 9.07 -8.24 -8.55
C PHE A 147 7.90 -9.20 -8.76
N VAL A 148 7.98 -10.00 -9.82
CA VAL A 148 6.94 -10.97 -10.18
C VAL A 148 7.53 -12.37 -10.11
N ARG A 149 6.88 -13.26 -9.34
CA ARG A 149 7.22 -14.68 -9.32
C ARG A 149 6.76 -15.34 -10.61
N LYS A 150 7.67 -15.90 -11.36
CA LYS A 150 7.40 -16.65 -12.59
C LYS A 150 7.66 -18.14 -12.37
N VAL A 151 6.84 -18.98 -12.99
CA VAL A 151 7.04 -20.42 -13.05
C VAL A 151 7.28 -20.80 -14.50
N GLN A 152 8.41 -21.49 -14.76
CA GLN A 152 8.73 -22.00 -16.06
C GLN A 152 8.10 -23.40 -16.20
N LEU A 153 7.16 -23.53 -17.12
CA LEU A 153 6.49 -24.80 -17.41
C LEU A 153 7.20 -25.58 -18.50
N SER A 154 7.21 -26.91 -18.38
CA SER A 154 7.66 -27.77 -19.47
C SER A 154 6.76 -27.63 -20.70
N PRO A 155 7.27 -27.88 -21.92
CA PRO A 155 6.49 -27.81 -23.16
C PRO A 155 5.21 -28.65 -23.13
N ASN A 156 5.28 -29.86 -22.57
CA ASN A 156 4.14 -30.78 -22.48
C ASN A 156 2.99 -30.21 -21.60
N ILE A 157 3.31 -29.58 -20.47
CA ILE A 157 2.33 -28.94 -19.60
C ILE A 157 1.70 -27.73 -20.30
N ARG A 158 2.50 -26.96 -21.04
CA ARG A 158 1.97 -25.83 -21.82
C ARG A 158 0.98 -26.29 -22.88
N MET A 159 1.31 -27.35 -23.61
CA MET A 159 0.39 -27.95 -24.59
C MET A 159 -0.88 -28.51 -23.94
N GLY A 160 -0.75 -29.12 -22.77
CA GLY A 160 -1.92 -29.57 -21.97
C GLY A 160 -2.84 -28.41 -21.57
N HIS A 161 -2.26 -27.27 -21.16
CA HIS A 161 -3.04 -26.06 -20.83
C HIS A 161 -3.79 -25.52 -22.05
N VAL A 162 -3.15 -25.45 -23.23
CA VAL A 162 -3.79 -24.98 -24.46
C VAL A 162 -4.99 -25.86 -24.79
N LYS A 163 -4.81 -27.20 -24.84
CA LYS A 163 -5.91 -28.15 -25.10
C LYS A 163 -7.05 -28.06 -24.08
N ALA A 164 -6.73 -27.82 -22.82
CA ALA A 164 -7.73 -27.65 -21.77
C ALA A 164 -8.54 -26.36 -21.95
N LEU A 165 -7.87 -25.26 -22.33
CA LEU A 165 -8.50 -23.96 -22.53
C LEU A 165 -9.39 -23.88 -23.79
N GLU A 166 -9.21 -24.77 -24.76
CA GLU A 166 -10.13 -24.92 -25.89
C GLU A 166 -11.52 -25.38 -25.43
N LYS A 167 -11.59 -26.13 -24.33
CA LYS A 167 -12.84 -26.72 -23.82
C LYS A 167 -13.39 -25.98 -22.59
N ILE A 168 -12.53 -25.42 -21.75
CA ILE A 168 -12.90 -24.88 -20.44
C ILE A 168 -12.22 -23.55 -20.22
N SER A 169 -12.98 -22.54 -19.79
CA SER A 169 -12.44 -21.25 -19.41
C SER A 169 -11.70 -21.33 -18.07
N SER A 170 -10.55 -20.65 -17.99
CA SER A 170 -9.83 -20.51 -16.71
C SER A 170 -10.60 -19.60 -15.75
N LYS A 171 -10.79 -20.06 -14.51
CA LYS A 171 -11.50 -19.31 -13.47
C LYS A 171 -10.55 -18.95 -12.34
N PHE A 172 -10.48 -17.65 -12.01
CA PHE A 172 -9.75 -17.12 -10.88
C PHE A 172 -10.73 -16.63 -9.82
N PRO A 173 -10.88 -17.34 -8.69
CA PRO A 173 -11.72 -16.87 -7.59
C PRO A 173 -11.03 -15.68 -6.92
N ILE A 174 -11.59 -14.50 -7.07
CA ILE A 174 -11.06 -13.26 -6.47
C ILE A 174 -12.08 -12.75 -5.46
N ARG A 175 -11.67 -12.57 -4.22
CA ARG A 175 -12.47 -11.88 -3.21
C ARG A 175 -12.30 -10.38 -3.41
N LYS A 176 -13.36 -9.67 -3.78
CA LYS A 176 -13.33 -8.23 -3.93
C LYS A 176 -13.54 -7.55 -2.58
N VAL A 177 -12.61 -6.67 -2.22
CA VAL A 177 -12.69 -5.83 -1.02
C VAL A 177 -12.75 -4.37 -1.46
N GLU A 178 -13.78 -3.68 -1.03
CA GLU A 178 -13.95 -2.24 -1.28
C GLU A 178 -13.91 -1.47 0.03
N VAL A 179 -13.32 -0.29 -0.01
CA VAL A 179 -13.34 0.69 1.08
C VAL A 179 -14.15 1.86 0.58
N LYS A 180 -15.18 2.21 1.33
CA LYS A 180 -15.99 3.42 1.12
C LYS A 180 -15.75 4.36 2.28
N VAL A 181 -15.73 5.63 1.99
CA VAL A 181 -15.65 6.70 3.00
C VAL A 181 -16.87 7.57 2.82
N ASP A 182 -17.58 7.76 3.90
CA ASP A 182 -18.78 8.58 3.90
C ASP A 182 -18.80 9.53 5.09
N THR A 183 -19.58 10.57 5.01
CA THR A 183 -19.69 11.59 6.07
C THR A 183 -21.02 11.42 6.79
N VAL A 184 -20.96 11.11 8.07
CA VAL A 184 -22.16 11.05 8.91
C VAL A 184 -22.43 12.47 9.48
N PRO A 185 -23.56 13.11 9.14
CA PRO A 185 -23.93 14.40 9.70
C PRO A 185 -24.10 14.31 11.21
N GLN A 186 -23.74 15.38 11.90
CA GLN A 186 -23.92 15.48 13.35
C GLN A 186 -25.42 15.33 13.71
N GLY A 187 -25.71 14.42 14.63
CA GLY A 187 -27.09 14.15 15.09
C GLY A 187 -27.79 12.97 14.42
N ASN A 188 -27.23 12.41 13.37
CA ASN A 188 -27.76 11.16 12.79
C ASN A 188 -27.29 9.95 13.61
N THR A 189 -28.27 9.15 14.06
CA THR A 189 -28.03 7.89 14.78
C THR A 189 -28.12 6.66 13.87
N ASN A 190 -28.73 6.78 12.72
CA ASN A 190 -28.91 5.71 11.74
C ASN A 190 -28.19 6.07 10.44
N TYR A 191 -27.47 5.12 9.89
CA TYR A 191 -26.78 5.24 8.62
C TYR A 191 -26.97 3.97 7.79
N ASP A 192 -27.53 4.09 6.60
CA ASP A 192 -27.71 3.00 5.64
C ASP A 192 -26.58 3.01 4.61
N TRP A 193 -25.97 1.84 4.41
CA TRP A 193 -24.80 1.64 3.53
C TRP A 193 -25.19 1.19 2.13
#